data_bbd5c0674cbf7d4b774f1fb69db47500
#
_entry.id   bbd5c0674cbf7d4b774f1fb69db47500
#
_cell.length_a   1.000
_cell.length_b   1.000
_cell.length_c   1.000
_cell.angle_alpha   90.00
_cell.angle_beta   90.00
_cell.angle_gamma   90.00
#
_symmetry.space_group_name_H-M   'P 1'
#
loop_
_entity.id
_entity.type
_entity.pdbx_description
1 polymer ?
#
loop_
_entity_poly.entity_id
_entity_poly.type
_entity_poly.pdbx_seq_one_letter_code
_entity_poly.pdbx_strand_id
1 'polypeptide(L)'
;MNQMSKISVTVNGRRYPWPRVPAIAVCLDGCEPAYLDAAIDAGLMPALKRIKERGAVRLAHSVIPSFTNPNNLSIATGSPPAVHGICGNYLYEPSTGEEVMMNDPKFLRAPTIFQAFYDAGARVAVVTAKDKLRALLG
;
A
#
# COMPACT_ATOMS: atom_id res chain seq x y z
N MET A 1 10.27 11.09 -33.43
CA MET A 1 10.01 11.59 -32.08
C MET A 1 8.73 10.94 -31.58
N ASN A 2 8.88 9.88 -30.80
CA ASN A 2 7.75 9.10 -30.32
C ASN A 2 7.09 9.88 -29.17
N GLN A 3 5.90 10.41 -29.41
CA GLN A 3 5.03 10.92 -28.35
C GLN A 3 4.66 9.73 -27.46
N MET A 4 5.45 9.47 -26.45
CA MET A 4 4.97 8.77 -25.27
C MET A 4 3.94 9.71 -24.60
N SER A 5 2.76 9.76 -25.19
CA SER A 5 1.60 10.46 -24.66
C SER A 5 1.35 9.94 -23.25
N LYS A 6 1.22 10.86 -22.36
CA LYS A 6 0.84 10.83 -20.96
C LYS A 6 -0.10 9.67 -20.61
N ILE A 7 0.43 8.47 -20.58
CA ILE A 7 -0.33 7.33 -20.04
C ILE A 7 -0.52 7.63 -18.56
N SER A 8 -1.72 7.62 -18.13
CA SER A 8 -2.10 7.69 -16.74
C SER A 8 -3.08 6.57 -16.46
N VAL A 9 -3.03 6.05 -15.26
CA VAL A 9 -3.95 5.03 -14.77
C VAL A 9 -4.96 5.70 -13.84
N THR A 10 -6.23 5.40 -14.01
CA THR A 10 -7.27 5.86 -13.08
C THR A 10 -7.82 4.65 -12.34
N VAL A 11 -7.77 4.71 -11.02
CA VAL A 11 -8.27 3.66 -10.14
C VAL A 11 -8.87 4.27 -8.89
N ASN A 12 -10.02 3.77 -8.47
CA ASN A 12 -10.76 4.22 -7.28
C ASN A 12 -10.97 5.75 -7.23
N GLY A 13 -11.30 6.34 -8.40
CA GLY A 13 -11.55 7.78 -8.52
C GLY A 13 -10.29 8.66 -8.51
N ARG A 14 -9.08 8.08 -8.46
CA ARG A 14 -7.82 8.81 -8.47
C ARG A 14 -7.03 8.53 -9.74
N ARG A 15 -6.42 9.59 -10.28
CA ARG A 15 -5.57 9.52 -11.46
C ARG A 15 -4.10 9.52 -11.06
N TYR A 16 -3.36 8.51 -11.52
CA TYR A 16 -1.94 8.32 -11.29
C TYR A 16 -1.19 8.51 -12.61
N PRO A 17 -0.22 9.43 -12.69
CA PRO A 17 0.60 9.57 -13.89
C PRO A 17 1.50 8.35 -14.06
N TRP A 18 1.81 8.02 -15.32
CA TRP A 18 2.77 6.97 -15.61
C TRP A 18 4.15 7.36 -15.08
N PRO A 19 4.83 6.49 -14.32
CA PRO A 19 6.14 6.79 -13.78
C PRO A 19 7.17 6.90 -14.92
N ARG A 20 7.97 7.94 -14.90
CA ARG A 20 9.06 8.15 -15.88
C ARG A 20 10.30 7.32 -15.56
N VAL A 21 10.45 6.92 -14.33
CA VAL A 21 11.51 6.09 -13.77
C VAL A 21 10.89 5.02 -12.89
N PRO A 22 11.61 3.92 -12.60
CA PRO A 22 11.09 2.93 -11.67
C PRO A 22 10.70 3.57 -10.33
N ALA A 23 9.48 3.27 -9.86
CA ALA A 23 9.00 3.70 -8.56
C ALA A 23 9.06 2.52 -7.58
N ILE A 24 9.56 2.76 -6.39
CA ILE A 24 9.63 1.76 -5.32
C ILE A 24 8.89 2.31 -4.12
N ALA A 25 7.94 1.53 -3.61
CA ALA A 25 7.27 1.79 -2.35
C ALA A 25 7.73 0.76 -1.31
N VAL A 26 8.19 1.23 -0.16
CA VAL A 26 8.61 0.37 0.96
C VAL A 26 7.72 0.67 2.15
N CYS A 27 6.97 -0.33 2.61
CA CYS A 27 6.19 -0.26 3.83
C CYS A 27 6.95 -0.94 4.97
N LEU A 28 7.22 -0.20 6.03
CA LEU A 28 7.81 -0.70 7.26
C LEU A 28 6.69 -0.77 8.31
N ASP A 29 6.02 -1.91 8.36
CA ASP A 29 4.89 -2.15 9.27
C ASP A 29 5.34 -2.08 10.74
N GLY A 30 4.62 -1.32 11.57
CA GLY A 30 4.95 -1.12 12.97
C GLY A 30 6.13 -0.17 13.24
N CYS A 31 6.60 0.55 12.24
CA CYS A 31 7.72 1.47 12.39
C CYS A 31 7.23 2.89 12.72
N GLU A 32 7.64 3.40 13.88
CA GLU A 32 7.39 4.79 14.26
C GLU A 32 8.50 5.73 13.78
N PRO A 33 8.18 7.02 13.52
CA PRO A 33 9.17 8.03 13.17
C PRO A 33 10.33 8.11 14.15
N ALA A 34 10.07 7.98 15.45
CA ALA A 34 11.09 8.02 16.50
C ALA A 34 12.17 6.93 16.36
N TYR A 35 11.80 5.73 15.90
CA TYR A 35 12.77 4.66 15.65
C TYR A 35 13.70 5.01 14.49
N LEU A 36 13.13 5.61 13.42
CA LEU A 36 13.91 6.04 12.27
C LEU A 36 14.86 7.19 12.63
N ASP A 37 14.39 8.15 13.41
CA ASP A 37 15.19 9.30 13.83
C ASP A 37 16.34 8.84 14.72
N ALA A 38 16.10 8.00 15.73
CA ALA A 38 17.14 7.44 16.57
C ALA A 38 18.19 6.63 15.78
N ALA A 39 17.77 5.84 14.80
CA ALA A 39 18.67 5.07 13.94
C ALA A 39 19.50 5.98 13.00
N ILE A 40 18.93 7.06 12.51
CA ILE A 40 19.64 8.05 11.70
C ILE A 40 20.68 8.78 12.54
N ASP A 41 20.33 9.21 13.75
CA ASP A 41 21.21 9.92 14.66
C ASP A 41 22.39 9.04 15.12
N ALA A 42 22.14 7.75 15.29
CA ALA A 42 23.16 6.74 15.57
C ALA A 42 24.02 6.38 14.34
N GLY A 43 23.76 6.96 13.15
CA GLY A 43 24.51 6.67 11.92
C GLY A 43 24.19 5.33 11.27
N LEU A 44 23.18 4.60 11.76
CA LEU A 44 22.82 3.26 11.28
C LEU A 44 22.05 3.28 9.96
N MET A 45 21.41 4.38 9.61
CA MET A 45 20.57 4.52 8.41
C MET A 45 20.98 5.69 7.49
N PRO A 46 22.21 5.69 6.95
CA PRO A 46 22.72 6.81 6.15
C PRO A 46 21.95 7.00 4.84
N ALA A 47 21.40 5.93 4.26
CA ALA A 47 20.58 6.02 3.06
C ALA A 47 19.25 6.73 3.34
N LEU A 48 18.59 6.38 4.44
CA LEU A 48 17.34 7.02 4.85
C LEU A 48 17.55 8.50 5.22
N LYS A 49 18.67 8.83 5.88
CA LYS A 49 19.07 10.23 6.12
C LYS A 49 19.10 11.02 4.81
N ARG A 50 19.80 10.52 3.79
CA ARG A 50 19.84 11.17 2.47
C ARG A 50 18.47 11.32 1.80
N ILE A 51 17.59 10.33 1.97
CA ILE A 51 16.22 10.39 1.45
C ILE A 51 15.44 11.50 2.16
N LYS A 52 15.53 11.60 3.48
CA LYS A 52 14.88 12.67 4.26
C LYS A 52 15.39 14.06 3.87
N GLU A 53 16.69 14.21 3.64
CA GLU A 53 17.32 15.49 3.26
C GLU A 53 16.97 15.95 1.85
N ARG A 54 16.75 15.02 0.91
CA ARG A 54 16.51 15.33 -0.51
C ARG A 54 15.05 15.22 -0.93
N GLY A 55 14.25 14.57 -0.11
CA GLY A 55 12.85 14.29 -0.39
C GLY A 55 11.90 15.11 0.48
N ALA A 56 10.74 14.53 0.75
CA ALA A 56 9.74 15.12 1.63
C ALA A 56 9.31 14.10 2.69
N VAL A 57 9.12 14.58 3.91
CA VAL A 57 8.57 13.80 5.02
C VAL A 57 7.19 14.37 5.37
N ARG A 58 6.23 13.51 5.55
CA ARG A 58 4.87 13.87 5.96
C ARG A 58 4.37 12.86 6.98
N LEU A 59 3.76 13.34 8.04
CA LEU A 59 3.00 12.51 8.96
C LEU A 59 1.59 12.31 8.41
N ALA A 60 1.07 11.12 8.57
CA ALA A 60 -0.30 10.76 8.21
C ALA A 60 -0.89 9.87 9.30
N HIS A 61 -2.20 9.94 9.46
CA HIS A 61 -2.91 9.03 10.35
C HIS A 61 -3.14 7.69 9.66
N SER A 62 -2.99 6.60 10.42
CA SER A 62 -3.44 5.28 10.01
C SER A 62 -4.97 5.21 10.02
N VAL A 63 -5.52 4.19 9.39
CA VAL A 63 -6.94 3.85 9.59
C VAL A 63 -7.17 3.33 11.00
N ILE A 64 -8.40 3.44 11.49
CA ILE A 64 -8.80 2.91 12.81
C ILE A 64 -9.78 1.74 12.58
N PRO A 65 -9.48 0.56 13.13
CA PRO A 65 -8.27 0.17 13.89
C PRO A 65 -7.01 0.07 13.01
N SER A 66 -5.84 0.34 13.61
CA SER A 66 -4.55 0.39 12.91
C SER A 66 -3.94 -1.00 12.69
N PHE A 67 -4.70 -1.93 12.11
CA PHE A 67 -4.21 -3.26 11.77
C PHE A 67 -3.46 -3.28 10.43
N THR A 68 -2.61 -4.30 10.26
CA THR A 68 -1.78 -4.49 9.07
C THR A 68 -2.61 -4.50 7.78
N ASN A 69 -3.66 -5.33 7.69
CA ASN A 69 -4.42 -5.50 6.45
C ASN A 69 -5.14 -4.20 6.03
N PRO A 70 -5.95 -3.54 6.89
CA PRO A 70 -6.62 -2.30 6.51
C PRO A 70 -5.67 -1.21 6.04
N ASN A 71 -4.53 -1.03 6.72
CA ASN A 71 -3.56 0.01 6.34
C ASN A 71 -2.85 -0.30 5.03
N ASN A 72 -2.33 -1.53 4.86
CA ASN A 72 -1.66 -1.90 3.61
C ASN A 72 -2.61 -1.83 2.42
N LEU A 73 -3.87 -2.27 2.58
CA LEU A 73 -4.86 -2.18 1.50
C LEU A 73 -5.29 -0.73 1.23
N SER A 74 -5.34 0.13 2.25
CA SER A 74 -5.57 1.56 2.03
C SER A 74 -4.45 2.20 1.20
N ILE A 75 -3.20 1.81 1.43
CA ILE A 75 -2.04 2.25 0.61
C ILE A 75 -2.15 1.67 -0.79
N ALA A 76 -2.38 0.35 -0.92
CA ALA A 76 -2.39 -0.35 -2.20
C ALA A 76 -3.56 0.02 -3.12
N THR A 77 -4.70 0.43 -2.55
CA THR A 77 -5.88 0.84 -3.31
C THR A 77 -6.01 2.36 -3.43
N GLY A 78 -5.28 3.13 -2.62
CA GLY A 78 -5.46 4.58 -2.49
C GLY A 78 -6.84 4.97 -1.94
N SER A 79 -7.49 4.07 -1.20
CA SER A 79 -8.88 4.23 -0.74
C SER A 79 -9.02 3.81 0.73
N PRO A 80 -10.01 4.33 1.46
CA PRO A 80 -10.25 3.93 2.85
C PRO A 80 -10.95 2.56 2.95
N PRO A 81 -10.96 1.92 4.14
CA PRO A 81 -11.64 0.65 4.38
C PRO A 81 -13.11 0.62 3.96
N ALA A 82 -13.83 1.72 4.08
CA ALA A 82 -15.21 1.84 3.62
C ALA A 82 -15.38 1.56 2.12
N VAL A 83 -14.35 1.82 1.32
CA VAL A 83 -14.32 1.58 -0.13
C VAL A 83 -13.73 0.20 -0.43
N HIS A 84 -12.53 -0.11 0.07
CA HIS A 84 -11.87 -1.36 -0.29
C HIS A 84 -12.36 -2.59 0.50
N GLY A 85 -13.13 -2.42 1.57
CA GLY A 85 -13.82 -3.49 2.27
C GLY A 85 -13.03 -4.18 3.39
N ILE A 86 -11.71 -4.09 3.39
CA ILE A 86 -10.86 -4.72 4.41
C ILE A 86 -10.78 -3.79 5.62
N CYS A 87 -11.59 -4.05 6.65
CA CYS A 87 -11.71 -3.18 7.83
C CYS A 87 -11.02 -3.70 9.08
N GLY A 88 -10.54 -4.95 9.07
CA GLY A 88 -9.90 -5.61 10.21
C GLY A 88 -9.09 -6.82 9.79
N ASN A 89 -8.65 -7.59 10.77
CA ASN A 89 -8.06 -8.91 10.53
C ASN A 89 -9.13 -10.00 10.39
N TYR A 90 -10.28 -9.80 11.05
CA TYR A 90 -11.42 -10.73 11.06
C TYR A 90 -12.71 -9.96 10.85
N LEU A 91 -13.71 -10.66 10.36
CA LEU A 91 -15.11 -10.26 10.36
C LEU A 91 -15.96 -11.39 10.93
N TYR A 92 -17.11 -11.02 11.48
CA TYR A 92 -18.16 -11.99 11.77
C TYR A 92 -19.00 -12.19 10.50
N GLU A 93 -19.06 -13.43 10.00
CA GLU A 93 -19.86 -13.79 8.83
C GLU A 93 -21.27 -14.21 9.28
N PRO A 94 -22.29 -13.36 9.09
CA PRO A 94 -23.64 -13.66 9.61
C PRO A 94 -24.27 -14.91 9.00
N SER A 95 -23.88 -15.26 7.77
CA SER A 95 -24.44 -16.42 7.06
C SER A 95 -23.98 -17.75 7.63
N THR A 96 -22.79 -17.81 8.21
CA THR A 96 -22.22 -19.01 8.82
C THR A 96 -22.19 -18.95 10.35
N GLY A 97 -22.29 -17.77 10.94
CA GLY A 97 -22.13 -17.55 12.38
C GLY A 97 -20.68 -17.66 12.87
N GLU A 98 -19.72 -17.55 11.95
CA GLU A 98 -18.30 -17.76 12.26
C GLU A 98 -17.47 -16.48 12.17
N GLU A 99 -16.34 -16.45 12.87
CA GLU A 99 -15.30 -15.46 12.66
C GLU A 99 -14.43 -15.89 11.48
N VAL A 100 -14.36 -15.03 10.46
CA VAL A 100 -13.61 -15.30 9.24
C VAL A 100 -12.46 -14.30 9.09
N MET A 101 -11.27 -14.81 8.79
CA MET A 101 -10.10 -13.98 8.57
C MET A 101 -10.22 -13.20 7.24
N MET A 102 -10.00 -11.87 7.29
CA MET A 102 -10.08 -10.98 6.13
C MET A 102 -8.80 -11.00 5.30
N ASN A 103 -8.38 -12.18 4.84
CA ASN A 103 -7.20 -12.39 4.01
C ASN A 103 -7.52 -12.99 2.63
N ASP A 104 -8.80 -13.27 2.37
CA ASP A 104 -9.26 -13.77 1.07
C ASP A 104 -9.58 -12.57 0.15
N PRO A 105 -9.09 -12.56 -1.10
CA PRO A 105 -9.39 -11.53 -2.09
C PRO A 105 -10.88 -11.25 -2.33
N LYS A 106 -11.76 -12.21 -2.04
CA LYS A 106 -13.22 -12.03 -2.16
C LYS A 106 -13.76 -10.87 -1.30
N PHE A 107 -13.06 -10.52 -0.21
CA PHE A 107 -13.43 -9.40 0.65
C PHE A 107 -12.96 -8.05 0.12
N LEU A 108 -12.01 -8.05 -0.83
CA LEU A 108 -11.48 -6.83 -1.42
C LEU A 108 -12.44 -6.31 -2.50
N ARG A 109 -13.04 -5.16 -2.24
CA ARG A 109 -14.07 -4.54 -3.09
C ARG A 109 -13.53 -3.46 -4.04
N ALA A 110 -12.25 -3.17 -3.97
CA ALA A 110 -11.62 -2.15 -4.80
C ALA A 110 -10.32 -2.69 -5.42
N PRO A 111 -10.06 -2.43 -6.71
CA PRO A 111 -8.82 -2.84 -7.36
C PRO A 111 -7.62 -2.15 -6.72
N THR A 112 -6.47 -2.83 -6.75
CA THR A 112 -5.21 -2.23 -6.31
C THR A 112 -4.63 -1.32 -7.40
N ILE A 113 -3.82 -0.35 -6.98
CA ILE A 113 -3.00 0.47 -7.89
C ILE A 113 -2.05 -0.45 -8.69
N PHE A 114 -1.57 -1.53 -8.08
CA PHE A 114 -0.69 -2.51 -8.72
C PHE A 114 -1.35 -3.20 -9.90
N GLN A 115 -2.57 -3.72 -9.71
CA GLN A 115 -3.37 -4.32 -10.77
C GLN A 115 -3.62 -3.34 -11.90
N ALA A 116 -4.03 -2.12 -11.58
CA ALA A 116 -4.33 -1.11 -12.58
C ALA A 116 -3.11 -0.72 -13.44
N PHE A 117 -1.92 -0.64 -12.85
CA PHE A 117 -0.68 -0.42 -13.60
C PHE A 117 -0.26 -1.65 -14.41
N TYR A 118 -0.43 -2.85 -13.86
CA TYR A 118 -0.16 -4.10 -14.57
C TYR A 118 -1.04 -4.22 -15.82
N ASP A 119 -2.33 -3.99 -15.70
CA ASP A 119 -3.30 -4.02 -16.82
C ASP A 119 -2.99 -2.97 -17.89
N ALA A 120 -2.41 -1.85 -17.49
CA ALA A 120 -1.92 -0.81 -18.41
C ALA A 120 -0.56 -1.14 -19.03
N GLY A 121 0.02 -2.32 -18.75
CA GLY A 121 1.28 -2.81 -19.36
C GLY A 121 2.54 -2.48 -18.55
N ALA A 122 2.44 -2.04 -17.30
CA ALA A 122 3.61 -1.87 -16.44
C ALA A 122 4.12 -3.24 -15.94
N ARG A 123 5.42 -3.33 -15.72
CA ARG A 123 5.99 -4.43 -14.95
C ARG A 123 5.86 -4.10 -13.47
N VAL A 124 5.10 -4.89 -12.75
CA VAL A 124 4.84 -4.71 -11.32
C VAL A 124 5.40 -5.91 -10.57
N ALA A 125 6.05 -5.65 -9.44
CA ALA A 125 6.47 -6.68 -8.50
C ALA A 125 6.02 -6.27 -7.09
N VAL A 126 5.42 -7.21 -6.38
CA VAL A 126 5.01 -7.06 -4.98
C VAL A 126 5.76 -8.10 -4.16
N VAL A 127 6.45 -7.63 -3.13
CA VAL A 127 7.22 -8.50 -2.22
C VAL A 127 6.70 -8.30 -0.81
N THR A 128 6.27 -9.37 -0.17
CA THR A 128 5.81 -9.35 1.21
C THR A 128 6.22 -10.63 1.94
N ALA A 129 6.57 -10.50 3.20
CA ALA A 129 6.85 -11.65 4.08
C ALA A 129 5.57 -12.24 4.71
N LYS A 130 4.41 -11.59 4.52
CA LYS A 130 3.15 -12.00 5.13
C LYS A 130 2.25 -12.68 4.11
N ASP A 131 2.03 -13.97 4.23
CA ASP A 131 1.16 -14.75 3.33
C ASP A 131 -0.23 -14.16 3.16
N LYS A 132 -0.80 -13.63 4.26
CA LYS A 132 -2.12 -13.01 4.23
C LYS A 132 -2.20 -11.76 3.33
N LEU A 133 -1.10 -11.05 3.13
CA LEU A 133 -1.03 -9.91 2.21
C LEU A 133 -0.75 -10.32 0.77
N ARG A 134 -0.07 -11.44 0.55
CA ARG A 134 0.30 -11.88 -0.79
C ARG A 134 -0.92 -12.05 -1.69
N ALA A 135 -1.98 -12.70 -1.17
CA ALA A 135 -3.21 -12.91 -1.94
C ALA A 135 -4.03 -11.62 -2.13
N LEU A 136 -3.94 -10.67 -1.19
CA LEU A 136 -4.69 -9.41 -1.24
C LEU A 136 -4.03 -8.34 -2.12
N LEU A 137 -2.72 -8.44 -2.35
CA LEU A 137 -1.96 -7.41 -3.07
C LEU A 137 -1.72 -7.73 -4.54
N GLY A 138 -1.88 -9.00 -4.98
CA GLY A 138 -1.59 -9.34 -6.37
C GLY A 138 -2.20 -10.62 -6.89
#